data_5a4e4b5ed60da5afff7ddb3c7b0c5a70
#
_entry.id   5a4e4b5ed60da5afff7ddb3c7b0c5a70
#
_cell.length_a   1.000
_cell.length_b   1.000
_cell.length_c   1.000
_cell.angle_alpha   90.00
_cell.angle_beta   90.00
_cell.angle_gamma   90.00
#
_symmetry.space_group_name_H-M   'P 1'
#
loop_
_entity.id
_entity.type
_entity.pdbx_description
1 polymer ?
#
loop_
_entity_poly.entity_id
_entity_poly.type
_entity_poly.pdbx_seq_one_letter_code
_entity_poly.pdbx_strand_id
1 'polypeptide(L)'
;MSAGSYDLNKWLFGGYESDIVSVIYGAPGTGKTNFVLLAAVSQAKKGNKVIFIDTEGGFSVERVRQLALDNSEEVLKNIMILKPTNFTEQKLAFQELEKHMRKQVSLIIVDSMTILYRLDFAAAREKGEEEIRRINAALVNQMKILAEIARKRSIPVIVTNQVYRWKDEDKAVAGDILTYWGKCLIELKIDNGKRTAFLQKHRSLPQKQFEFQIVQNGIRKRGWI
;
A
#
# COMPACT_ATOMS: atom_id res chain seq x y z
N MET A 1 7.36 12.29 -2.57
CA MET A 1 5.99 12.67 -2.14
C MET A 1 5.85 12.51 -0.62
N SER A 2 5.22 13.45 0.08
CA SER A 2 5.05 13.36 1.54
C SER A 2 4.32 12.10 1.97
N ALA A 3 4.85 11.41 3.00
CA ALA A 3 4.23 10.25 3.63
C ALA A 3 3.14 10.63 4.67
N GLY A 4 2.86 11.91 4.85
CA GLY A 4 1.79 12.41 5.72
C GLY A 4 2.18 12.66 7.18
N SER A 5 3.39 12.34 7.60
CA SER A 5 3.91 12.57 8.94
C SER A 5 5.33 13.13 8.85
N TYR A 6 5.67 14.06 9.75
CA TYR A 6 7.03 14.62 9.83
C TYR A 6 8.08 13.53 10.02
N ASP A 7 7.84 12.62 10.95
CA ASP A 7 8.78 11.56 11.29
C ASP A 7 8.97 10.56 10.14
N LEU A 8 7.88 10.18 9.45
CA LEU A 8 7.95 9.32 8.27
C LEU A 8 8.67 10.01 7.11
N ASN A 9 8.43 11.31 6.91
CA ASN A 9 9.13 12.08 5.89
C ASN A 9 10.64 12.14 6.18
N LYS A 10 11.02 12.38 7.44
CA LYS A 10 12.42 12.38 7.85
C LYS A 10 13.06 11.00 7.69
N TRP A 11 12.34 9.94 8.07
CA TRP A 11 12.81 8.56 7.93
C TRP A 11 12.97 8.14 6.46
N LEU A 12 12.06 8.53 5.56
CA LEU A 12 12.11 8.25 4.13
C LEU A 12 12.83 9.32 3.30
N PHE A 13 13.52 10.27 3.95
CA PHE A 13 14.25 11.35 3.28
C PHE A 13 13.40 12.18 2.31
N GLY A 14 12.22 12.60 2.79
CA GLY A 14 11.25 13.40 2.04
C GLY A 14 9.93 12.68 1.74
N GLY A 15 9.84 11.40 2.07
CA GLY A 15 8.63 10.57 1.91
C GLY A 15 8.77 9.54 0.78
N TYR A 16 7.65 9.12 0.19
CA TYR A 16 7.66 8.12 -0.88
C TYR A 16 8.21 8.68 -2.18
N GLU A 17 9.12 7.93 -2.82
CA GLU A 17 9.65 8.30 -4.12
C GLU A 17 8.57 8.19 -5.22
N SER A 18 8.63 9.10 -6.18
CA SER A 18 7.85 9.02 -7.42
C SER A 18 8.43 7.97 -8.36
N ASP A 19 7.68 7.62 -9.42
CA ASP A 19 8.09 6.71 -10.50
C ASP A 19 8.38 5.25 -10.08
N ILE A 20 8.10 4.88 -8.82
CA ILE A 20 8.29 3.52 -8.31
C ILE A 20 7.06 2.97 -7.59
N VAL A 21 7.04 1.65 -7.43
CA VAL A 21 6.12 0.95 -6.54
C VAL A 21 6.81 0.74 -5.19
N SER A 22 6.20 1.26 -4.12
CA SER A 22 6.57 0.98 -2.72
C SER A 22 5.66 -0.10 -2.17
N VAL A 23 6.22 -1.10 -1.52
CA VAL A 23 5.49 -2.21 -0.89
C VAL A 23 5.62 -2.10 0.62
N ILE A 24 4.49 -2.03 1.33
CA ILE A 24 4.42 -2.05 2.79
C ILE A 24 3.82 -3.38 3.20
N TYR A 25 4.56 -4.21 3.91
CA TYR A 25 4.09 -5.54 4.29
C TYR A 25 4.27 -5.83 5.78
N GLY A 26 3.54 -6.81 6.28
CA GLY A 26 3.58 -7.22 7.67
C GLY A 26 2.30 -7.94 8.10
N ALA A 27 2.30 -8.46 9.31
CA ALA A 27 1.16 -9.16 9.91
C ALA A 27 -0.08 -8.25 10.03
N PRO A 28 -1.29 -8.82 10.17
CA PRO A 28 -2.48 -8.05 10.51
C PRO A 28 -2.25 -7.17 11.75
N GLY A 29 -2.84 -5.96 11.77
CA GLY A 29 -2.74 -5.04 12.92
C GLY A 29 -1.42 -4.25 13.02
N THR A 30 -0.42 -4.50 12.19
CA THR A 30 0.87 -3.79 12.24
C THR A 30 0.79 -2.31 11.87
N GLY A 31 -0.27 -1.89 11.15
CA GLY A 31 -0.51 -0.49 10.81
C GLY A 31 -0.36 -0.15 9.33
N LYS A 32 -0.30 -1.15 8.43
CA LYS A 32 -0.17 -0.95 6.97
C LYS A 32 -1.18 0.08 6.43
N THR A 33 -2.48 -0.14 6.70
CA THR A 33 -3.56 0.77 6.30
C THR A 33 -3.36 2.19 6.85
N ASN A 34 -2.83 2.36 8.07
CA ASN A 34 -2.55 3.69 8.62
C ASN A 34 -1.45 4.42 7.84
N PHE A 35 -0.41 3.73 7.39
CA PHE A 35 0.64 4.32 6.55
C PHE A 35 0.08 4.83 5.22
N VAL A 36 -0.75 4.03 4.56
CA VAL A 36 -1.31 4.41 3.26
C VAL A 36 -2.41 5.47 3.37
N LEU A 37 -3.24 5.44 4.41
CA LEU A 37 -4.23 6.49 4.68
C LEU A 37 -3.57 7.84 4.97
N LEU A 38 -2.47 7.87 5.73
CA LEU A 38 -1.70 9.09 5.95
C LEU A 38 -1.19 9.69 4.64
N ALA A 39 -0.64 8.87 3.76
CA ALA A 39 -0.19 9.30 2.44
C ALA A 39 -1.35 9.85 1.60
N ALA A 40 -2.50 9.13 1.57
CA ALA A 40 -3.71 9.54 0.87
C ALA A 40 -4.21 10.91 1.34
N VAL A 41 -4.39 11.07 2.66
CA VAL A 41 -4.85 12.33 3.27
C VAL A 41 -3.87 13.46 3.01
N SER A 42 -2.56 13.20 3.09
CA SER A 42 -1.53 14.21 2.81
C SER A 42 -1.59 14.75 1.38
N GLN A 43 -1.94 13.92 0.40
CA GLN A 43 -2.10 14.37 -0.99
C GLN A 43 -3.45 15.03 -1.21
N ALA A 44 -4.51 14.46 -0.69
CA ALA A 44 -5.86 14.99 -0.82
C ALA A 44 -6.02 16.37 -0.17
N LYS A 45 -5.35 16.65 0.96
CA LYS A 45 -5.28 17.99 1.58
C LYS A 45 -4.65 19.05 0.68
N LYS A 46 -3.81 18.68 -0.26
CA LYS A 46 -3.18 19.57 -1.24
C LYS A 46 -4.05 19.77 -2.49
N GLY A 47 -5.28 19.22 -2.50
CA GLY A 47 -6.17 19.25 -3.66
C GLY A 47 -5.84 18.17 -4.72
N ASN A 48 -4.84 17.35 -4.50
CA ASN A 48 -4.47 16.29 -5.43
C ASN A 48 -5.45 15.12 -5.37
N LYS A 49 -5.70 14.48 -6.52
CA LYS A 49 -6.54 13.27 -6.58
C LYS A 49 -5.74 12.03 -6.22
N VAL A 50 -6.35 11.16 -5.43
CA VAL A 50 -5.82 9.86 -5.00
C VAL A 50 -6.76 8.76 -5.47
N ILE A 51 -6.23 7.69 -6.04
CA ILE A 51 -6.98 6.46 -6.28
C ILE A 51 -6.61 5.47 -5.18
N PHE A 52 -7.63 4.97 -4.48
CA PHE A 52 -7.49 3.99 -3.40
C PHE A 52 -8.27 2.73 -3.77
N ILE A 53 -7.56 1.64 -4.04
CA ILE A 53 -8.16 0.31 -4.29
C ILE A 53 -8.16 -0.42 -2.94
N ASP A 54 -9.36 -0.57 -2.36
CA ASP A 54 -9.59 -1.20 -1.06
C ASP A 54 -10.13 -2.61 -1.27
N THR A 55 -9.30 -3.61 -1.07
CA THR A 55 -9.66 -5.03 -1.24
C THR A 55 -9.97 -5.74 0.09
N GLU A 56 -9.65 -5.09 1.22
CA GLU A 56 -9.85 -5.64 2.56
C GLU A 56 -11.04 -4.99 3.30
N GLY A 57 -11.61 -3.91 2.75
CA GLY A 57 -12.60 -3.10 3.47
C GLY A 57 -11.98 -2.27 4.61
N GLY A 58 -10.68 -2.00 4.53
CA GLY A 58 -9.92 -1.30 5.55
C GLY A 58 -9.99 0.23 5.48
N PHE A 59 -10.57 0.80 4.42
CA PHE A 59 -10.73 2.25 4.30
C PHE A 59 -11.78 2.76 5.28
N SER A 60 -11.34 3.52 6.28
CA SER A 60 -12.22 4.12 7.30
C SER A 60 -12.36 5.62 7.08
N VAL A 61 -13.60 6.07 6.85
CA VAL A 61 -13.95 7.49 6.74
C VAL A 61 -13.64 8.20 8.07
N GLU A 62 -13.92 7.56 9.19
CA GLU A 62 -13.63 8.09 10.53
C GLU A 62 -12.13 8.31 10.72
N ARG A 63 -11.32 7.37 10.22
CA ARG A 63 -9.86 7.52 10.28
C ARG A 63 -9.38 8.67 9.40
N VAL A 64 -9.95 8.83 8.22
CA VAL A 64 -9.67 10.00 7.35
C VAL A 64 -10.06 11.29 8.06
N ARG A 65 -11.20 11.36 8.73
CA ARG A 65 -11.62 12.54 9.52
C ARG A 65 -10.62 12.87 10.62
N GLN A 66 -10.15 11.88 11.39
CA GLN A 66 -9.11 12.07 12.41
C GLN A 66 -7.80 12.63 11.84
N LEU A 67 -7.39 12.15 10.67
CA LEU A 67 -6.15 12.57 10.00
C LEU A 67 -6.30 13.92 9.29
N ALA A 68 -7.48 14.20 8.76
CA ALA A 68 -7.77 15.42 8.01
C ALA A 68 -8.08 16.61 8.91
N LEU A 69 -8.57 16.38 10.13
CA LEU A 69 -9.08 17.42 11.02
C LEU A 69 -10.24 18.19 10.34
N ASP A 70 -10.16 19.53 10.30
CA ASP A 70 -11.27 20.41 9.89
C ASP A 70 -11.67 20.30 8.40
N ASN A 71 -10.80 19.74 7.54
CA ASN A 71 -11.01 19.68 6.08
C ASN A 71 -11.41 18.29 5.56
N SER A 72 -12.03 17.45 6.38
CA SER A 72 -12.29 16.05 6.04
C SER A 72 -13.17 15.84 4.82
N GLU A 73 -14.19 16.64 4.63
CA GLU A 73 -15.11 16.54 3.47
C GLU A 73 -14.40 16.87 2.14
N GLU A 74 -13.54 17.88 2.13
CA GLU A 74 -12.72 18.23 0.96
C GLU A 74 -11.72 17.14 0.65
N VAL A 75 -11.07 16.58 1.68
CA VAL A 75 -10.13 15.47 1.55
C VAL A 75 -10.83 14.24 0.95
N LEU A 76 -12.02 13.88 1.44
CA LEU A 76 -12.77 12.73 0.93
C LEU A 76 -13.18 12.90 -0.53
N LYS A 77 -13.54 14.10 -0.99
CA LYS A 77 -13.83 14.41 -2.40
C LYS A 77 -12.62 14.20 -3.33
N ASN A 78 -11.43 14.23 -2.77
CA ASN A 78 -10.18 14.05 -3.51
C ASN A 78 -9.68 12.59 -3.51
N ILE A 79 -10.36 11.67 -2.81
CA ILE A 79 -10.01 10.25 -2.76
C ILE A 79 -11.08 9.45 -3.51
N MET A 80 -10.71 8.88 -4.66
CA MET A 80 -11.54 7.93 -5.38
C MET A 80 -11.29 6.53 -4.80
N ILE A 81 -12.36 5.85 -4.38
CA ILE A 81 -12.26 4.53 -3.78
C ILE A 81 -12.84 3.50 -4.75
N LEU A 82 -12.07 2.45 -5.07
CA LEU A 82 -12.51 1.26 -5.78
C LEU A 82 -12.52 0.10 -4.78
N LYS A 83 -13.62 -0.65 -4.70
CA LYS A 83 -13.82 -1.71 -3.70
C LYS A 83 -14.10 -3.06 -4.36
N PRO A 84 -13.13 -3.69 -5.02
CA PRO A 84 -13.30 -5.03 -5.54
C PRO A 84 -13.48 -6.03 -4.40
N THR A 85 -14.43 -6.96 -4.54
CA THR A 85 -14.77 -7.98 -3.54
C THR A 85 -14.22 -9.36 -3.89
N ASN A 86 -13.74 -9.54 -5.12
CA ASN A 86 -13.13 -10.77 -5.62
C ASN A 86 -12.00 -10.44 -6.60
N PHE A 87 -11.17 -11.44 -6.91
CA PHE A 87 -9.99 -11.22 -7.76
C PHE A 87 -10.35 -10.86 -9.21
N THR A 88 -11.53 -11.28 -9.70
CA THR A 88 -12.00 -10.89 -11.02
C THR A 88 -12.34 -9.40 -11.07
N GLU A 89 -13.05 -8.87 -10.08
CA GLU A 89 -13.32 -7.44 -9.97
C GLU A 89 -12.01 -6.64 -9.77
N GLN A 90 -11.06 -7.19 -9.00
CA GLN A 90 -9.74 -6.57 -8.88
C GLN A 90 -9.06 -6.47 -10.25
N LYS A 91 -9.05 -7.53 -11.07
CA LYS A 91 -8.50 -7.48 -12.44
C LYS A 91 -9.17 -6.41 -13.29
N LEU A 92 -10.50 -6.28 -13.23
CA LEU A 92 -11.24 -5.25 -13.95
C LEU A 92 -10.88 -3.84 -13.49
N ALA A 93 -10.78 -3.62 -12.16
CA ALA A 93 -10.37 -2.33 -11.62
C ALA A 93 -8.99 -1.89 -12.15
N PHE A 94 -8.05 -2.83 -12.28
CA PHE A 94 -6.73 -2.54 -12.85
C PHE A 94 -6.75 -2.26 -14.36
N GLN A 95 -7.57 -2.96 -15.12
CA GLN A 95 -7.74 -2.69 -16.56
C GLN A 95 -8.34 -1.30 -16.82
N GLU A 96 -9.19 -0.82 -15.92
CA GLU A 96 -9.82 0.49 -16.02
C GLU A 96 -9.01 1.62 -15.40
N LEU A 97 -7.92 1.29 -14.71
CA LEU A 97 -7.13 2.27 -13.96
C LEU A 97 -6.66 3.44 -14.84
N GLU A 98 -6.24 3.18 -16.08
CA GLU A 98 -5.81 4.22 -17.02
C GLU A 98 -6.94 5.20 -17.38
N LYS A 99 -8.20 4.74 -17.42
CA LYS A 99 -9.36 5.61 -17.66
C LYS A 99 -9.55 6.63 -16.52
N HIS A 100 -9.23 6.23 -15.30
CA HIS A 100 -9.30 7.09 -14.12
C HIS A 100 -8.13 8.07 -14.02
N MET A 101 -7.03 7.83 -14.76
CA MET A 101 -5.85 8.70 -14.78
C MET A 101 -6.03 9.99 -15.60
N ARG A 102 -7.22 10.29 -16.11
CA ARG A 102 -7.51 11.50 -16.93
C ARG A 102 -7.41 12.81 -16.16
N LYS A 103 -7.45 12.80 -14.82
CA LYS A 103 -7.30 13.98 -13.93
C LYS A 103 -5.99 13.86 -13.17
N GLN A 104 -5.56 14.95 -12.55
CA GLN A 104 -4.29 15.05 -11.79
C GLN A 104 -4.23 14.06 -10.60
N VAL A 105 -4.17 12.77 -10.91
CA VAL A 105 -3.90 11.73 -9.92
C VAL A 105 -2.43 11.83 -9.52
N SER A 106 -2.16 11.99 -8.24
CA SER A 106 -0.82 12.13 -7.67
C SER A 106 -0.36 10.91 -6.88
N LEU A 107 -1.26 9.98 -6.61
CA LEU A 107 -0.98 8.79 -5.82
C LEU A 107 -1.98 7.68 -6.14
N ILE A 108 -1.47 6.46 -6.28
CA ILE A 108 -2.29 5.23 -6.32
C ILE A 108 -1.93 4.38 -5.11
N ILE A 109 -2.96 3.87 -4.44
CA ILE A 109 -2.85 2.96 -3.30
C ILE A 109 -3.63 1.68 -3.60
N VAL A 110 -3.07 0.53 -3.25
CA VAL A 110 -3.77 -0.76 -3.25
C VAL A 110 -3.63 -1.40 -1.87
N ASP A 111 -4.71 -1.48 -1.13
CA ASP A 111 -4.75 -2.05 0.24
C ASP A 111 -5.78 -3.20 0.34
N SER A 112 -5.35 -4.46 0.19
CA SER A 112 -4.01 -4.97 -0.10
C SER A 112 -3.95 -5.59 -1.51
N MET A 113 -2.73 -5.79 -1.99
CA MET A 113 -2.50 -6.32 -3.34
C MET A 113 -2.88 -7.80 -3.47
N THR A 114 -2.82 -8.57 -2.39
CA THR A 114 -2.78 -10.03 -2.47
C THR A 114 -3.90 -10.76 -1.74
N ILE A 115 -4.81 -10.10 -1.03
CA ILE A 115 -5.84 -10.81 -0.28
C ILE A 115 -6.79 -11.59 -1.21
N LEU A 116 -7.30 -10.94 -2.25
CA LEU A 116 -8.21 -11.58 -3.21
C LEU A 116 -7.47 -12.58 -4.11
N TYR A 117 -6.24 -12.27 -4.52
CA TYR A 117 -5.36 -13.23 -5.19
C TYR A 117 -5.18 -14.52 -4.37
N ARG A 118 -4.97 -14.42 -3.05
CA ARG A 118 -4.75 -15.57 -2.18
C ARG A 118 -5.95 -16.52 -2.16
N LEU A 119 -7.16 -15.99 -2.19
CA LEU A 119 -8.39 -16.80 -2.23
C LEU A 119 -8.48 -17.58 -3.55
N ASP A 120 -8.29 -16.91 -4.68
CA ASP A 120 -8.30 -17.56 -6.00
C ASP A 120 -7.13 -18.54 -6.17
N PHE A 121 -5.95 -18.21 -5.61
CA PHE A 121 -4.79 -19.10 -5.64
C PHE A 121 -5.04 -20.40 -4.86
N ALA A 122 -5.72 -20.34 -3.71
CA ALA A 122 -6.10 -21.52 -2.96
C ALA A 122 -7.02 -22.42 -3.78
N ALA A 123 -8.03 -21.86 -4.45
CA ALA A 123 -8.93 -22.61 -5.34
C ALA A 123 -8.21 -23.14 -6.59
N ALA A 124 -7.22 -22.40 -7.11
CA ALA A 124 -6.43 -22.82 -8.28
C ALA A 124 -5.56 -24.07 -8.00
N ARG A 125 -5.09 -24.22 -6.75
CA ARG A 125 -4.30 -25.41 -6.35
C ARG A 125 -5.06 -26.73 -6.50
N GLU A 126 -6.36 -26.71 -6.37
CA GLU A 126 -7.22 -27.89 -6.57
C GLU A 126 -7.45 -28.20 -8.06
N LYS A 127 -7.29 -27.19 -8.94
CA LYS A 127 -7.53 -27.29 -10.38
C LYS A 127 -6.27 -27.63 -11.19
N GLY A 128 -5.09 -27.52 -10.59
CA GLY A 128 -3.82 -27.87 -11.20
C GLY A 128 -2.93 -26.70 -11.60
N GLU A 129 -1.74 -27.04 -12.15
CA GLU A 129 -0.66 -26.07 -12.40
C GLU A 129 -1.01 -24.96 -13.41
N GLU A 130 -1.82 -25.27 -14.40
CA GLU A 130 -2.20 -24.30 -15.44
C GLU A 130 -2.99 -23.15 -14.82
N GLU A 131 -3.95 -23.45 -13.95
CA GLU A 131 -4.73 -22.42 -13.25
C GLU A 131 -3.86 -21.60 -12.28
N ILE A 132 -2.93 -22.25 -11.58
CA ILE A 132 -1.94 -21.54 -10.74
C ILE A 132 -1.12 -20.56 -11.58
N ARG A 133 -0.65 -20.96 -12.77
CA ARG A 133 0.10 -20.07 -13.68
C ARG A 133 -0.77 -18.89 -14.13
N ARG A 134 -2.04 -19.13 -14.43
CA ARG A 134 -2.99 -18.09 -14.84
C ARG A 134 -3.21 -17.04 -13.75
N ILE A 135 -3.40 -17.48 -12.52
CA ILE A 135 -3.59 -16.58 -11.37
C ILE A 135 -2.31 -15.77 -11.08
N ASN A 136 -1.15 -16.42 -11.11
CA ASN A 136 0.13 -15.74 -10.97
C ASN A 136 0.38 -14.70 -12.07
N ALA A 137 0.12 -15.06 -13.32
CA ALA A 137 0.26 -14.14 -14.46
C ALA A 137 -0.65 -12.91 -14.32
N ALA A 138 -1.86 -13.09 -13.78
CA ALA A 138 -2.78 -11.98 -13.53
C ALA A 138 -2.23 -11.01 -12.47
N LEU A 139 -1.66 -11.52 -11.37
CA LEU A 139 -1.02 -10.67 -10.35
C LEU A 139 0.21 -9.95 -10.91
N VAL A 140 1.06 -10.65 -11.67
CA VAL A 140 2.23 -10.06 -12.35
C VAL A 140 1.80 -8.92 -13.27
N ASN A 141 0.72 -9.12 -14.05
CA ASN A 141 0.20 -8.09 -14.95
C ASN A 141 -0.30 -6.86 -14.20
N GLN A 142 -0.97 -7.03 -13.06
CA GLN A 142 -1.41 -5.93 -12.21
C GLN A 142 -0.20 -5.13 -11.69
N MET A 143 0.83 -5.79 -11.19
CA MET A 143 2.06 -5.12 -10.73
C MET A 143 2.78 -4.40 -11.87
N LYS A 144 2.79 -4.98 -13.09
CA LYS A 144 3.31 -4.36 -14.30
C LYS A 144 2.57 -3.06 -14.62
N ILE A 145 1.23 -3.09 -14.64
CA ILE A 145 0.38 -1.90 -14.87
C ILE A 145 0.73 -0.79 -13.87
N LEU A 146 0.82 -1.11 -12.58
CA LEU A 146 1.20 -0.13 -11.54
C LEU A 146 2.58 0.46 -11.78
N ALA A 147 3.57 -0.35 -12.11
CA ALA A 147 4.93 0.10 -12.38
C ALA A 147 5.02 0.97 -13.65
N GLU A 148 4.25 0.63 -14.69
CA GLU A 148 4.16 1.45 -15.90
C GLU A 148 3.52 2.81 -15.64
N ILE A 149 2.39 2.85 -14.90
CA ILE A 149 1.74 4.09 -14.52
C ILE A 149 2.67 4.95 -13.67
N ALA A 150 3.31 4.37 -12.65
CA ALA A 150 4.26 5.08 -11.80
C ALA A 150 5.32 5.80 -12.62
N ARG A 151 5.94 5.10 -13.57
CA ARG A 151 6.99 5.66 -14.44
C ARG A 151 6.46 6.69 -15.45
N LYS A 152 5.40 6.34 -16.20
CA LYS A 152 4.83 7.20 -17.25
C LYS A 152 4.28 8.52 -16.69
N ARG A 153 3.75 8.50 -15.47
CA ARG A 153 3.12 9.65 -14.82
C ARG A 153 4.00 10.32 -13.77
N SER A 154 5.17 9.74 -13.47
CA SER A 154 6.09 10.20 -12.42
C SER A 154 5.40 10.38 -11.06
N ILE A 155 4.53 9.42 -10.71
CA ILE A 155 3.80 9.40 -9.43
C ILE A 155 4.23 8.21 -8.57
N PRO A 156 4.15 8.31 -7.24
CA PRO A 156 4.31 7.17 -6.36
C PRO A 156 3.11 6.24 -6.46
N VAL A 157 3.38 4.95 -6.35
CA VAL A 157 2.40 3.91 -6.14
C VAL A 157 2.75 3.17 -4.85
N ILE A 158 1.77 2.97 -3.97
CA ILE A 158 1.95 2.25 -2.71
C ILE A 158 1.02 1.05 -2.69
N VAL A 159 1.57 -0.12 -2.47
CA VAL A 159 0.78 -1.33 -2.28
C VAL A 159 1.04 -1.90 -0.89
N THR A 160 0.01 -2.42 -0.23
CA THR A 160 0.20 -3.19 0.99
C THR A 160 0.14 -4.67 0.70
N ASN A 161 0.78 -5.45 1.56
CA ASN A 161 0.78 -6.90 1.49
C ASN A 161 0.75 -7.52 2.88
N GLN A 162 0.09 -8.66 3.00
CA GLN A 162 0.09 -9.45 4.23
C GLN A 162 1.22 -10.48 4.22
N VAL A 163 1.69 -10.83 5.40
CA VAL A 163 2.56 -11.98 5.63
C VAL A 163 1.73 -13.12 6.24
N TYR A 164 2.16 -14.35 5.98
CA TYR A 164 1.65 -15.54 6.65
C TYR A 164 2.79 -16.27 7.33
N ARG A 165 2.48 -16.92 8.43
CA ARG A 165 3.49 -17.70 9.17
C ARG A 165 3.65 -19.07 8.53
N TRP A 166 4.89 -19.42 8.19
CA TRP A 166 5.25 -20.71 7.62
C TRP A 166 6.52 -21.21 8.29
N LYS A 167 6.45 -22.35 9.01
CA LYS A 167 7.60 -22.92 9.73
C LYS A 167 8.36 -21.90 10.58
N ASP A 168 7.62 -21.16 11.41
CA ASP A 168 8.13 -20.08 12.28
C ASP A 168 8.74 -18.85 11.60
N GLU A 169 8.67 -18.76 10.28
CA GLU A 169 9.06 -17.58 9.52
C GLU A 169 7.82 -16.84 8.95
N ASP A 170 7.86 -15.53 8.99
CA ASP A 170 6.89 -14.67 8.32
C ASP A 170 7.23 -14.56 6.83
N LYS A 171 6.37 -15.12 5.97
CA LYS A 171 6.54 -15.05 4.51
C LYS A 171 5.49 -14.13 3.90
N ALA A 172 5.93 -13.21 3.04
CA ALA A 172 5.02 -12.36 2.28
C ALA A 172 4.22 -13.20 1.27
N VAL A 173 2.91 -12.97 1.20
CA VAL A 173 2.06 -13.60 0.17
C VAL A 173 2.53 -13.14 -1.20
N ALA A 174 2.77 -14.07 -2.13
CA ALA A 174 3.34 -13.79 -3.45
C ALA A 174 4.61 -12.91 -3.38
N GLY A 175 5.45 -13.14 -2.35
CA GLY A 175 6.60 -12.28 -2.00
C GLY A 175 7.56 -12.06 -3.15
N ASP A 176 7.86 -13.08 -3.94
CA ASP A 176 8.77 -12.99 -5.08
C ASP A 176 8.27 -11.98 -6.13
N ILE A 177 6.97 -12.00 -6.45
CA ILE A 177 6.37 -11.07 -7.41
C ILE A 177 6.47 -9.64 -6.89
N LEU A 178 6.04 -9.40 -5.64
CA LEU A 178 6.02 -8.06 -5.07
C LEU A 178 7.43 -7.50 -4.83
N THR A 179 8.37 -8.35 -4.41
CA THR A 179 9.77 -7.98 -4.19
C THR A 179 10.48 -7.62 -5.49
N TYR A 180 10.16 -8.32 -6.60
CA TYR A 180 10.69 -8.03 -7.93
C TYR A 180 10.27 -6.63 -8.42
N TRP A 181 8.98 -6.33 -8.35
CA TRP A 181 8.41 -5.06 -8.82
C TRP A 181 8.63 -3.90 -7.85
N GLY A 182 8.63 -4.14 -6.54
CA GLY A 182 8.86 -3.14 -5.50
C GLY A 182 10.30 -2.63 -5.51
N LYS A 183 10.46 -1.30 -5.56
CA LYS A 183 11.77 -0.63 -5.45
C LYS A 183 12.02 -0.06 -4.06
N CYS A 184 10.96 0.08 -3.26
CA CYS A 184 11.00 0.38 -1.84
C CYS A 184 10.20 -0.70 -1.11
N LEU A 185 10.80 -1.40 -0.16
CA LEU A 185 10.18 -2.45 0.65
C LEU A 185 10.24 -2.04 2.12
N ILE A 186 9.08 -1.90 2.74
CA ILE A 186 8.90 -1.52 4.15
C ILE A 186 8.21 -2.66 4.87
N GLU A 187 8.89 -3.29 5.81
CA GLU A 187 8.32 -4.31 6.68
C GLU A 187 7.83 -3.70 7.99
N LEU A 188 6.60 -4.02 8.39
CA LEU A 188 6.03 -3.59 9.66
C LEU A 188 5.93 -4.77 10.61
N LYS A 189 6.50 -4.63 11.80
CA LYS A 189 6.46 -5.64 12.87
C LYS A 189 5.87 -5.06 14.16
N ILE A 190 5.28 -5.95 14.94
CA ILE A 190 4.93 -5.70 16.35
C ILE A 190 5.66 -6.74 17.18
N ASP A 191 6.46 -6.26 18.11
CA ASP A 191 7.09 -7.09 19.12
C ASP A 191 6.88 -6.46 20.50
N ASN A 192 6.35 -7.25 21.46
CA ASN A 192 6.05 -6.79 22.81
C ASN A 192 5.30 -5.44 22.86
N GLY A 193 4.29 -5.27 21.97
CA GLY A 193 3.49 -4.05 21.85
C GLY A 193 4.21 -2.86 21.20
N LYS A 194 5.45 -3.03 20.76
CA LYS A 194 6.24 -2.02 20.04
C LYS A 194 6.09 -2.22 18.54
N ARG A 195 5.74 -1.15 17.82
CA ARG A 195 5.69 -1.16 16.36
C ARG A 195 6.99 -0.64 15.78
N THR A 196 7.55 -1.40 14.84
CA THR A 196 8.76 -1.03 14.12
C THR A 196 8.55 -1.20 12.63
N ALA A 197 8.95 -0.18 11.87
CA ALA A 197 9.06 -0.23 10.43
C ALA A 197 10.52 -0.44 10.04
N PHE A 198 10.78 -1.43 9.18
CA PHE A 198 12.11 -1.73 8.65
C PHE A 198 12.13 -1.39 7.15
N LEU A 199 13.03 -0.53 6.74
CA LEU A 199 13.32 -0.29 5.33
C LEU A 199 14.24 -1.40 4.84
N GLN A 200 13.66 -2.43 4.25
CA GLN A 200 14.38 -3.63 3.81
C GLN A 200 15.08 -3.43 2.47
N LYS A 201 14.49 -2.61 1.60
CA LYS A 201 15.02 -2.28 0.28
C LYS A 201 14.61 -0.88 -0.11
N HIS A 202 15.54 -0.14 -0.66
CA HIS A 202 15.29 1.18 -1.24
C HIS A 202 16.37 1.47 -2.30
N ARG A 203 16.02 2.14 -3.40
CA ARG A 203 17.00 2.38 -4.47
C ARG A 203 18.10 3.38 -4.09
N SER A 204 17.85 4.26 -3.10
CA SER A 204 18.75 5.36 -2.73
C SER A 204 19.04 5.47 -1.23
N LEU A 205 18.38 4.69 -0.38
CA LEU A 205 18.58 4.74 1.07
C LEU A 205 19.10 3.39 1.60
N PRO A 206 19.97 3.41 2.62
CA PRO A 206 20.39 2.19 3.30
C PRO A 206 19.25 1.57 4.10
N GLN A 207 19.39 0.30 4.44
CA GLN A 207 18.51 -0.36 5.39
C GLN A 207 18.54 0.37 6.73
N LYS A 208 17.37 0.59 7.32
CA LYS A 208 17.20 1.27 8.60
C LYS A 208 15.83 0.97 9.20
N GLN A 209 15.71 1.22 10.49
CA GLN A 209 14.47 0.98 11.22
C GLN A 209 13.91 2.28 11.81
N PHE A 210 12.61 2.24 12.14
CA PHE A 210 11.85 3.34 12.71
C PHE A 210 10.81 2.81 13.68
N GLU A 211 11.03 3.02 14.98
CA GLU A 211 10.02 2.71 15.99
C GLU A 211 8.94 3.77 16.01
N PHE A 212 7.68 3.36 15.97
CA PHE A 212 6.56 4.27 15.86
C PHE A 212 5.36 3.90 16.72
N GLN A 213 4.48 4.84 16.89
CA GLN A 213 3.17 4.69 17.46
C GLN A 213 2.10 5.31 16.55
N ILE A 214 0.94 4.66 16.51
CA ILE A 214 -0.25 5.18 15.84
C ILE A 214 -1.00 6.02 16.87
N VAL A 215 -1.20 7.29 16.55
CA VAL A 215 -1.92 8.26 17.37
C VAL A 215 -3.13 8.81 16.62
N GLN A 216 -4.01 9.54 17.29
CA GLN A 216 -5.23 10.06 16.68
C GLN A 216 -4.94 10.84 15.39
N ASN A 217 -3.95 11.70 15.38
CA ASN A 217 -3.60 12.56 14.25
C ASN A 217 -2.47 12.00 13.35
N GLY A 218 -2.16 10.70 13.44
CA GLY A 218 -1.20 10.09 12.52
C GLY A 218 -0.27 9.05 13.09
N ILE A 219 0.96 9.08 12.61
CA ILE A 219 2.06 8.22 13.04
C ILE A 219 3.19 9.11 13.54
N ARG A 220 3.71 8.81 14.72
CA ARG A 220 4.84 9.52 15.35
C ARG A 220 5.93 8.54 15.72
N LYS A 221 7.17 9.04 15.80
CA LYS A 221 8.29 8.32 16.39
C LYS A 221 7.96 8.01 17.86
N ARG A 222 8.27 6.79 18.29
CA ARG A 222 8.11 6.42 19.69
C ARG A 222 9.16 7.15 20.54
N GLY A 223 8.75 7.63 21.72
CA GLY A 223 9.66 8.31 22.67
C GLY A 223 9.70 9.83 22.56
N TRP A 224 8.87 10.46 21.71
CA TRP A 224 8.62 11.90 21.77
C TRP A 224 7.34 12.13 22.59
N ILE A 225 7.52 12.70 23.77
CA ILE A 225 6.44 13.27 24.61
C ILE A 225 6.14 14.67 24.11
#